data_25cf7581c1e9bcf19f28bad4d16b5ab0
#
_entry.id   25cf7581c1e9bcf19f28bad4d16b5ab0
#
_cell.length_a   1.000
_cell.length_b   1.000
_cell.length_c   1.000
_cell.angle_alpha   90.00
_cell.angle_beta   90.00
_cell.angle_gamma   90.00
#
_symmetry.space_group_name_H-M   'P 1'
#
loop_
_entity.id
_entity.type
_entity.pdbx_description
1 polymer ?
#
loop_
_entity_poly.entity_id
_entity_poly.type
_entity_poly.pdbx_seq_one_letter_code
_entity_poly.pdbx_strand_id
1 'polypeptide(L)'
;AFAVMHDGTAPKIGTTKNGAEWTVYNVEDFATGVIRFKNNKSITIRTSYFSNCAKDIFSCEILGTKGGITWPDTIITKPYRNNVRRRKLKVENSSLASVAELSHFTSLIKGTDQAIVPLQQSVELIKMIDGLYESATTEQIFHF
;
A
#
# COMPACT_ATOMS: atom_id res chain seq x y z
N ALA A 1 -12.08 2.22 -10.87
CA ALA A 1 -11.64 1.24 -9.87
C ALA A 1 -12.62 0.06 -9.82
N PHE A 2 -12.18 -1.07 -9.38
CA PHE A 2 -13.00 -2.24 -9.04
C PHE A 2 -12.43 -2.84 -7.76
N ALA A 3 -13.29 -3.14 -6.79
CA ALA A 3 -12.86 -3.73 -5.53
C ALA A 3 -13.91 -4.72 -4.99
N VAL A 4 -13.43 -5.63 -4.17
CA VAL A 4 -14.24 -6.50 -3.32
C VAL A 4 -13.71 -6.37 -1.90
N MET A 5 -14.61 -6.20 -0.96
CA MET A 5 -14.31 -6.07 0.46
C MET A 5 -15.20 -7.02 1.26
N HIS A 6 -14.67 -7.58 2.31
CA HIS A 6 -15.38 -8.40 3.27
C HIS A 6 -15.38 -7.70 4.62
N ASP A 7 -16.53 -7.59 5.21
CA ASP A 7 -16.73 -6.96 6.52
C ASP A 7 -16.95 -8.03 7.61
N GLY A 8 -16.34 -7.81 8.74
CA GLY A 8 -16.81 -8.27 10.03
C GLY A 8 -16.89 -9.77 10.31
N THR A 9 -16.25 -10.64 9.53
CA THR A 9 -16.15 -12.08 9.85
C THR A 9 -14.88 -12.45 10.57
N ALA A 10 -13.93 -11.51 10.71
CA ALA A 10 -12.73 -11.75 11.49
C ALA A 10 -13.12 -12.13 12.94
N PRO A 11 -12.53 -13.20 13.50
CA PRO A 11 -12.80 -13.54 14.89
C PRO A 11 -12.41 -12.36 15.77
N LYS A 12 -13.27 -12.04 16.74
CA LYS A 12 -12.99 -11.03 17.76
C LYS A 12 -11.83 -11.51 18.64
N ILE A 13 -10.61 -11.45 18.11
CA ILE A 13 -9.40 -11.85 18.82
C ILE A 13 -8.75 -10.57 19.33
N GLY A 14 -8.88 -10.33 20.61
CA GLY A 14 -8.07 -9.37 21.32
C GLY A 14 -8.81 -8.66 22.43
N THR A 15 -8.53 -9.05 23.64
CA THR A 15 -8.60 -8.14 24.77
C THR A 15 -7.42 -7.18 24.65
N THR A 16 -7.67 -5.88 24.76
CA THR A 16 -6.60 -4.91 24.96
C THR A 16 -5.82 -5.29 26.23
N LYS A 17 -4.57 -4.85 26.35
CA LYS A 17 -3.77 -5.03 27.59
C LYS A 17 -4.49 -4.57 28.85
N ASN A 18 -5.54 -3.77 28.74
CA ASN A 18 -6.36 -3.23 29.81
C ASN A 18 -7.70 -3.97 30.00
N GLY A 19 -7.91 -5.13 29.35
CA GLY A 19 -9.12 -5.93 29.50
C GLY A 19 -10.38 -5.35 28.83
N ALA A 20 -10.26 -4.30 28.01
CA ALA A 20 -11.38 -3.79 27.25
C ALA A 20 -11.73 -4.74 26.11
N GLU A 21 -12.97 -5.21 26.07
CA GLU A 21 -13.48 -5.99 24.95
C GLU A 21 -13.78 -5.08 23.76
N TRP A 22 -13.34 -5.49 22.56
CA TRP A 22 -13.77 -4.87 21.31
C TRP A 22 -15.23 -5.24 21.06
N THR A 23 -16.14 -4.30 21.24
CA THR A 23 -17.57 -4.57 21.18
C THR A 23 -18.16 -4.55 19.77
N VAL A 24 -17.50 -3.91 18.82
CA VAL A 24 -17.94 -3.84 17.41
C VAL A 24 -16.72 -3.80 16.48
N TYR A 25 -16.57 -4.80 15.64
CA TYR A 25 -15.69 -4.79 14.49
C TYR A 25 -16.57 -4.57 13.26
N ASN A 26 -16.55 -3.37 12.70
CA ASN A 26 -17.40 -2.94 11.58
C ASN A 26 -16.60 -2.39 10.39
N VAL A 27 -15.35 -2.79 10.28
CA VAL A 27 -14.48 -2.46 9.15
C VAL A 27 -14.19 -3.74 8.36
N GLU A 28 -13.81 -3.57 7.11
CA GLU A 28 -13.41 -4.68 6.25
C GLU A 28 -12.17 -5.40 6.81
N ASP A 29 -12.16 -6.71 6.76
CA ASP A 29 -11.04 -7.57 7.13
C ASP A 29 -10.20 -8.00 5.93
N PHE A 30 -10.75 -7.88 4.73
CA PHE A 30 -10.10 -8.18 3.47
C PHE A 30 -10.55 -7.21 2.37
N ALA A 31 -9.61 -6.72 1.59
CA ALA A 31 -9.89 -5.93 0.40
C ALA A 31 -8.96 -6.31 -0.76
N THR A 32 -9.52 -6.35 -1.95
CA THR A 32 -8.76 -6.47 -3.20
C THR A 32 -9.36 -5.56 -4.25
N GLY A 33 -8.51 -4.98 -5.08
CA GLY A 33 -8.99 -4.09 -6.12
C GLY A 33 -7.95 -3.78 -7.19
N VAL A 34 -8.43 -3.21 -8.30
CA VAL A 34 -7.60 -2.76 -9.41
C VAL A 34 -7.96 -1.32 -9.77
N ILE A 35 -6.95 -0.47 -9.82
CA ILE A 35 -7.07 0.91 -10.30
C ILE A 35 -6.37 1.00 -11.64
N ARG A 36 -7.07 1.45 -12.67
CA ARG A 36 -6.48 1.73 -13.99
C ARG A 36 -6.42 3.23 -14.24
N PHE A 37 -5.26 3.71 -14.62
CA PHE A 37 -5.02 5.10 -14.96
C PHE A 37 -5.20 5.35 -16.47
N LYS A 38 -5.52 6.60 -16.84
CA LYS A 38 -5.70 7.04 -18.24
C LYS A 38 -4.46 6.75 -19.11
N ASN A 39 -3.27 6.73 -18.53
CA ASN A 39 -1.99 6.44 -19.20
C ASN A 39 -1.65 4.95 -19.30
N ASN A 40 -2.64 4.07 -19.18
CA ASN A 40 -2.52 2.60 -19.22
C ASN A 40 -1.67 1.96 -18.11
N LYS A 41 -1.36 2.70 -17.06
CA LYS A 41 -0.80 2.10 -15.83
C LYS A 41 -1.91 1.51 -14.99
N SER A 42 -1.58 0.53 -14.16
CA SER A 42 -2.53 -0.04 -13.21
C SER A 42 -1.85 -0.34 -11.88
N ILE A 43 -2.64 -0.30 -10.83
CA ILE A 43 -2.27 -0.77 -9.50
C ILE A 43 -3.23 -1.89 -9.15
N THR A 44 -2.70 -3.02 -8.71
CA THR A 44 -3.47 -4.09 -8.06
C THR A 44 -3.16 -4.06 -6.58
N ILE A 45 -4.18 -4.02 -5.76
CA ILE A 45 -4.09 -3.95 -4.30
C ILE A 45 -4.74 -5.20 -3.72
N ARG A 46 -4.09 -5.79 -2.73
CA ARG A 46 -4.68 -6.79 -1.86
C ARG A 46 -4.21 -6.52 -0.44
N THR A 47 -5.14 -6.39 0.46
CA THR A 47 -4.88 -6.20 1.88
C THR A 47 -5.80 -7.09 2.70
N SER A 48 -5.32 -7.52 3.86
CA SER A 48 -6.11 -8.28 4.81
C SER A 48 -5.61 -8.01 6.20
N TYR A 49 -6.53 -7.72 7.11
CA TYR A 49 -6.23 -7.66 8.53
C TYR A 49 -6.21 -9.07 9.14
N PHE A 50 -7.08 -9.94 8.64
CA PHE A 50 -7.17 -11.31 9.10
C PHE A 50 -7.32 -12.26 7.91
N SER A 51 -6.34 -13.13 7.70
CA SER A 51 -6.42 -14.19 6.71
C SER A 51 -5.62 -15.41 7.17
N ASN A 52 -6.12 -16.59 6.80
CA ASN A 52 -5.46 -17.88 7.10
C ASN A 52 -4.26 -18.09 6.16
N CYS A 53 -3.24 -17.26 6.27
CA CYS A 53 -2.01 -17.37 5.50
C CYS A 53 -0.86 -17.94 6.35
N ALA A 54 0.11 -18.57 5.69
CA ALA A 54 1.23 -19.20 6.39
C ALA A 54 2.16 -18.20 7.09
N LYS A 55 2.17 -16.95 6.65
CA LYS A 55 2.96 -15.85 7.22
C LYS A 55 2.39 -14.52 6.79
N ASP A 56 2.64 -13.47 7.57
CA ASP A 56 2.36 -12.10 7.18
C ASP A 56 3.22 -11.70 5.99
N ILE A 57 2.59 -11.05 5.01
CA ILE A 57 3.26 -10.57 3.80
C ILE A 57 2.98 -9.08 3.68
N PHE A 58 4.07 -8.30 3.66
CA PHE A 58 4.02 -6.90 3.30
C PHE A 58 5.00 -6.68 2.16
N SER A 59 4.50 -6.51 0.95
CA SER A 59 5.32 -6.44 -0.25
C SER A 59 4.73 -5.50 -1.29
N CYS A 60 5.61 -4.96 -2.12
CA CYS A 60 5.25 -4.18 -3.29
C CYS A 60 6.10 -4.63 -4.49
N GLU A 61 5.47 -4.75 -5.64
CA GLU A 61 6.14 -5.04 -6.89
C GLU A 61 5.78 -3.97 -7.92
N ILE A 62 6.79 -3.36 -8.53
CA ILE A 62 6.62 -2.39 -9.62
C ILE A 62 7.14 -3.03 -10.88
N LEU A 63 6.26 -3.23 -11.86
CA LEU A 63 6.58 -3.82 -13.16
C LEU A 63 6.52 -2.74 -14.25
N GLY A 64 7.59 -2.62 -14.99
CA GLY A 64 7.68 -1.68 -16.10
C GLY A 64 8.30 -2.32 -17.34
N THR A 65 8.13 -1.70 -18.49
CA THR A 65 8.64 -2.19 -19.80
C THR A 65 10.16 -2.24 -19.88
N LYS A 66 10.86 -1.48 -19.05
CA LYS A 66 12.34 -1.44 -19.02
C LYS A 66 12.94 -2.15 -17.81
N GLY A 67 12.11 -2.72 -16.96
CA GLY A 67 12.53 -3.44 -15.76
C GLY A 67 11.48 -3.34 -14.66
N GLY A 68 11.77 -3.98 -13.53
CA GLY A 68 10.91 -3.99 -12.35
C GLY A 68 11.72 -3.89 -11.08
N ILE A 69 11.02 -3.67 -9.97
CA ILE A 69 11.58 -3.69 -8.64
C ILE A 69 10.61 -4.36 -7.68
N THR A 70 11.13 -5.18 -6.78
CA THR A 70 10.37 -5.78 -5.68
C THR A 70 10.85 -5.24 -4.35
N TRP A 71 9.93 -5.03 -3.43
CA TRP A 71 10.20 -4.65 -2.05
C TRP A 71 9.50 -5.67 -1.11
N PRO A 72 10.05 -6.06 0.04
CA PRO A 72 11.19 -5.46 0.76
C PRO A 72 12.58 -5.93 0.30
N ASP A 73 12.70 -7.00 -0.48
CA ASP A 73 14.00 -7.52 -0.88
C ASP A 73 14.84 -6.56 -1.73
N THR A 74 14.20 -5.54 -2.29
CA THR A 74 14.79 -4.50 -3.13
C THR A 74 15.61 -5.08 -4.28
N ILE A 75 14.97 -6.00 -5.04
CA ILE A 75 15.57 -6.63 -6.21
C ILE A 75 15.15 -5.85 -7.45
N ILE A 76 16.14 -5.29 -8.16
CA ILE A 76 15.93 -4.72 -9.49
C ILE A 76 16.08 -5.82 -10.54
N THR A 77 15.10 -5.86 -11.43
CA THR A 77 15.03 -6.79 -12.57
C THR A 77 15.09 -6.00 -13.86
N LYS A 78 16.01 -6.35 -14.75
CA LYS A 78 16.15 -5.69 -16.08
C LYS A 78 16.29 -6.73 -17.19
N PRO A 79 15.75 -6.48 -18.40
CA PRO A 79 16.04 -7.30 -19.57
C PRO A 79 17.53 -7.23 -19.89
N TYR A 80 18.10 -8.38 -20.25
CA TYR A 80 19.49 -8.48 -20.65
C TYR A 80 19.65 -9.58 -21.72
N ARG A 81 19.86 -9.19 -22.97
CA ARG A 81 19.86 -10.12 -24.12
C ARG A 81 18.56 -10.94 -24.14
N ASN A 82 18.64 -12.26 -24.24
CA ASN A 82 17.50 -13.18 -24.20
C ASN A 82 17.16 -13.66 -22.79
N ASN A 83 17.59 -12.93 -21.76
CA ASN A 83 17.44 -13.32 -20.36
C ASN A 83 17.07 -12.12 -19.48
N VAL A 84 16.96 -12.34 -18.19
CA VAL A 84 16.65 -11.34 -17.18
C VAL A 84 17.79 -11.26 -16.17
N ARG A 85 18.36 -10.08 -16.01
CA ARG A 85 19.36 -9.81 -14.97
C ARG A 85 18.67 -9.30 -13.70
N ARG A 86 18.97 -9.94 -12.58
CA ARG A 86 18.50 -9.55 -11.23
C ARG A 86 19.67 -9.01 -10.43
N ARG A 87 19.43 -7.92 -9.70
CA ARG A 87 20.40 -7.32 -8.79
C ARG A 87 19.71 -6.91 -7.50
N LYS A 88 20.13 -7.47 -6.38
CA LYS A 88 19.71 -7.01 -5.06
C LYS A 88 20.44 -5.70 -4.74
N LEU A 89 19.68 -4.67 -4.36
CA LEU A 89 20.25 -3.44 -3.84
C LEU A 89 20.49 -3.59 -2.34
N LYS A 90 21.62 -3.09 -1.88
CA LYS A 90 21.87 -2.92 -0.46
C LYS A 90 21.14 -1.64 -0.03
N VAL A 91 20.07 -1.78 0.71
CA VAL A 91 19.36 -0.66 1.34
C VAL A 91 19.81 -0.64 2.80
N GLU A 92 20.20 0.53 3.27
CA GLU A 92 20.47 0.69 4.68
C GLU A 92 19.16 0.54 5.46
N ASN A 93 19.14 -0.41 6.39
CA ASN A 93 18.01 -0.57 7.30
C ASN A 93 17.99 0.65 8.22
N SER A 94 17.15 1.62 7.93
CA SER A 94 16.95 2.72 8.84
C SER A 94 16.02 2.28 9.97
N SER A 95 16.61 1.76 11.05
CA SER A 95 15.93 1.71 12.36
C SER A 95 15.49 3.12 12.84
N LEU A 96 15.77 4.13 12.04
CA LEU A 96 15.56 5.55 12.28
C LEU A 96 14.59 6.18 11.27
N ALA A 97 13.71 5.40 10.61
CA ALA A 97 12.76 5.93 9.64
C ALA A 97 11.92 7.08 10.23
N SER A 98 11.39 6.91 11.43
CA SER A 98 10.62 7.96 12.12
C SER A 98 11.44 9.21 12.44
N VAL A 99 12.73 9.05 12.75
CA VAL A 99 13.64 10.19 12.96
C VAL A 99 13.89 10.93 11.65
N ALA A 100 14.06 10.21 10.54
CA ALA A 100 14.23 10.82 9.22
C ALA A 100 12.97 11.59 8.79
N GLU A 101 11.79 11.03 9.03
CA GLU A 101 10.50 11.69 8.77
C GLU A 101 10.35 12.99 9.58
N LEU A 102 10.61 12.95 10.89
CA LEU A 102 10.55 14.13 11.75
C LEU A 102 11.59 15.19 11.37
N SER A 103 12.81 14.77 11.01
CA SER A 103 13.86 15.67 10.54
C SER A 103 13.44 16.35 9.24
N HIS A 104 12.92 15.60 8.28
CA HIS A 104 12.40 16.15 7.02
C HIS A 104 11.25 17.13 7.27
N PHE A 105 10.27 16.77 8.10
CA PHE A 105 9.17 17.64 8.48
C PHE A 105 9.64 18.95 9.10
N THR A 106 10.64 18.88 10.00
CA THR A 106 11.26 20.06 10.60
C THR A 106 11.92 20.95 9.55
N SER A 107 12.58 20.35 8.54
CA SER A 107 13.22 21.08 7.44
C SER A 107 12.18 21.78 6.55
N LEU A 108 11.01 21.15 6.34
CA LEU A 108 9.90 21.79 5.62
C LEU A 108 9.36 23.01 6.35
N ILE A 109 9.17 22.93 7.68
CA ILE A 109 8.72 24.07 8.49
C ILE A 109 9.71 25.23 8.42
N LYS A 110 11.02 24.92 8.42
CA LYS A 110 12.09 25.93 8.29
C LYS A 110 12.24 26.48 6.88
N GLY A 111 11.56 25.91 5.88
CA GLY A 111 11.69 26.33 4.48
C GLY A 111 13.04 25.94 3.85
N THR A 112 13.78 25.00 4.43
CA THR A 112 15.08 24.55 3.93
C THR A 112 15.00 23.32 3.03
N ASP A 113 13.82 22.74 2.88
CA ASP A 113 13.59 21.55 2.05
C ASP A 113 12.22 21.62 1.35
N GLN A 114 11.96 20.71 0.44
CA GLN A 114 10.69 20.57 -0.27
C GLN A 114 10.00 19.24 0.07
N ALA A 115 8.68 19.23 0.08
CA ALA A 115 7.91 18.05 0.39
C ALA A 115 8.17 16.93 -0.64
N ILE A 116 8.68 15.79 -0.18
CA ILE A 116 8.84 14.57 -0.99
C ILE A 116 7.46 14.07 -1.44
N VAL A 117 6.48 14.15 -0.54
CA VAL A 117 5.07 13.82 -0.80
C VAL A 117 4.23 15.08 -0.55
N PRO A 118 3.91 15.88 -1.58
CA PRO A 118 3.03 17.03 -1.43
C PRO A 118 1.62 16.61 -1.00
N LEU A 119 0.95 17.45 -0.21
CA LEU A 119 -0.40 17.21 0.30
C LEU A 119 -1.39 16.84 -0.82
N GLN A 120 -1.25 17.43 -2.01
CA GLN A 120 -2.09 17.13 -3.16
C GLN A 120 -2.02 15.63 -3.55
N GLN A 121 -0.87 14.99 -3.46
CA GLN A 121 -0.73 13.55 -3.74
C GLN A 121 -1.48 12.71 -2.70
N SER A 122 -1.47 13.12 -1.45
CA SER A 122 -2.23 12.45 -0.39
C SER A 122 -3.74 12.56 -0.63
N VAL A 123 -4.23 13.72 -1.08
CA VAL A 123 -5.64 13.91 -1.46
C VAL A 123 -6.02 12.99 -2.62
N GLU A 124 -5.18 12.89 -3.65
CA GLU A 124 -5.44 11.98 -4.78
C GLU A 124 -5.43 10.50 -4.34
N LEU A 125 -4.56 10.14 -3.41
CA LEU A 125 -4.54 8.78 -2.84
C LEU A 125 -5.86 8.47 -2.10
N ILE A 126 -6.37 9.38 -1.28
CA ILE A 126 -7.64 9.19 -0.58
C ILE A 126 -8.79 9.05 -1.56
N LYS A 127 -8.85 9.87 -2.63
CA LYS A 127 -9.87 9.70 -3.69
C LYS A 127 -9.82 8.30 -4.33
N MET A 128 -8.62 7.76 -4.56
CA MET A 128 -8.48 6.39 -5.08
C MET A 128 -9.03 5.35 -4.11
N ILE A 129 -8.79 5.52 -2.81
CA ILE A 129 -9.33 4.65 -1.77
C ILE A 129 -10.86 4.77 -1.72
N ASP A 130 -11.41 5.96 -1.69
CA ASP A 130 -12.86 6.21 -1.73
C ASP A 130 -13.51 5.57 -2.96
N GLY A 131 -12.86 5.69 -4.13
CA GLY A 131 -13.32 5.04 -5.35
C GLY A 131 -13.30 3.51 -5.30
N LEU A 132 -12.40 2.90 -4.52
CA LEU A 132 -12.42 1.46 -4.26
C LEU A 132 -13.60 1.07 -3.36
N TYR A 133 -13.88 1.84 -2.31
CA TYR A 133 -15.06 1.63 -1.44
C TYR A 133 -16.36 1.76 -2.22
N GLU A 134 -16.49 2.81 -3.03
CA GLU A 134 -17.68 3.03 -3.87
C GLU A 134 -17.87 1.88 -4.84
N SER A 135 -16.80 1.44 -5.51
CA SER A 135 -16.86 0.29 -6.41
C SER A 135 -17.27 -1.00 -5.69
N ALA A 136 -16.77 -1.24 -4.49
CA ALA A 136 -17.13 -2.41 -3.70
C ALA A 136 -18.61 -2.38 -3.26
N THR A 137 -19.10 -1.21 -2.86
CA THR A 137 -20.49 -1.02 -2.40
C THR A 137 -21.49 -1.13 -3.52
N THR A 138 -21.18 -0.57 -4.69
CA THR A 138 -22.09 -0.55 -5.85
C THR A 138 -21.95 -1.77 -6.76
N GLU A 139 -20.94 -2.61 -6.55
CA GLU A 139 -20.56 -3.72 -7.42
C GLU A 139 -20.29 -3.29 -8.88
N GLN A 140 -19.92 -2.03 -9.09
CA GLN A 140 -19.69 -1.44 -10.40
C GLN A 140 -18.29 -0.83 -10.53
N ILE A 141 -17.86 -0.59 -11.76
CA ILE A 141 -16.63 0.13 -12.03
C ILE A 141 -16.83 1.61 -11.69
N PHE A 142 -16.07 2.10 -10.72
CA PHE A 142 -16.04 3.51 -10.38
C PHE A 142 -15.12 4.28 -11.34
N HIS A 143 -15.57 5.43 -11.83
CA HIS A 143 -14.81 6.34 -12.69
C HIS A 143 -14.55 7.66 -11.97
N PHE A 144 -13.28 8.06 -11.94
CA PHE A 144 -12.83 9.34 -11.34
C PHE A 144 -13.06 10.53 -12.28
#